data_5f69dd243dd0c4ed527c474eedf7dbcb
#
_entry.id   5f69dd243dd0c4ed527c474eedf7dbcb
#
_cell.length_a   1.000
_cell.length_b   1.000
_cell.length_c   1.000
_cell.angle_alpha   90.00
_cell.angle_beta   90.00
_cell.angle_gamma   90.00
#
_symmetry.space_group_name_H-M   'P 1'
#
loop_
_entity.id
_entity.type
_entity.pdbx_description
1 polymer ?
#
loop_
_entity_poly.entity_id
_entity_poly.type
_entity_poly.pdbx_seq_one_letter_code
_entity_poly.pdbx_strand_id
1 'polypeptide(L)'
;VHGYLAKMEESGLIKRDPAKPRAIDILEDKPWERNVSVPLVGVVTAGIPILAEENIEDVFSFPQGLIGTHSKVFVLRVKGRSMINAGIHDGDFVFVKQQETADNNDIVVALVDDGSATVKRFFNDKEHQEFIFRPDSSDMSYRDIVFSYDNCEDLQLVGKVVMYNVTL
;
A
#
# COMPACT_ATOMS: atom_id res chain seq x y z
N VAL A 1 -27.79 17.59 -30.49
CA VAL A 1 -27.15 18.13 -29.26
C VAL A 1 -27.91 17.73 -28.02
N HIS A 2 -29.24 17.78 -27.98
CA HIS A 2 -30.03 17.39 -26.79
C HIS A 2 -29.90 15.90 -26.42
N GLY A 3 -29.70 15.00 -27.39
CA GLY A 3 -29.57 13.57 -27.14
C GLY A 3 -28.30 13.17 -26.36
N TYR A 4 -27.17 13.87 -26.56
CA TYR A 4 -25.92 13.62 -25.85
C TYR A 4 -25.99 14.06 -24.39
N LEU A 5 -26.57 15.22 -24.11
CA LEU A 5 -26.74 15.74 -22.75
C LEU A 5 -27.66 14.87 -21.93
N ALA A 6 -28.75 14.36 -22.50
CA ALA A 6 -29.65 13.43 -21.85
C ALA A 6 -28.93 12.12 -21.49
N LYS A 7 -28.10 11.59 -22.40
CA LYS A 7 -27.33 10.37 -22.19
C LYS A 7 -26.24 10.53 -21.13
N MET A 8 -25.62 11.72 -21.07
CA MET A 8 -24.63 12.04 -20.02
C MET A 8 -25.28 12.22 -18.65
N GLU A 9 -26.50 12.75 -18.60
CA GLU A 9 -27.27 12.87 -17.36
C GLU A 9 -27.74 11.50 -16.86
N GLU A 10 -28.20 10.63 -17.75
CA GLU A 10 -28.60 9.26 -17.48
C GLU A 10 -27.42 8.39 -16.99
N SER A 11 -26.23 8.65 -17.52
CA SER A 11 -24.98 8.00 -17.08
C SER A 11 -24.39 8.58 -15.77
N GLY A 12 -25.03 9.62 -15.20
CA GLY A 12 -24.57 10.24 -13.96
C GLY A 12 -23.34 11.14 -14.10
N LEU A 13 -22.94 11.50 -15.33
CA LEU A 13 -21.78 12.36 -15.59
C LEU A 13 -22.07 13.84 -15.41
N ILE A 14 -23.32 14.25 -15.59
CA ILE A 14 -23.77 15.64 -15.43
C ILE A 14 -25.11 15.69 -14.68
N LYS A 15 -25.37 16.81 -14.03
CA LYS A 15 -26.68 17.16 -13.47
C LYS A 15 -27.09 18.50 -14.00
N ARG A 16 -28.34 18.61 -14.45
CA ARG A 16 -28.94 19.88 -14.87
C ARG A 16 -29.83 20.41 -13.77
N ASP A 17 -29.74 21.73 -13.52
CA ASP A 17 -30.62 22.41 -12.59
C ASP A 17 -31.89 22.85 -13.37
N PRO A 18 -33.08 22.32 -13.01
CA PRO A 18 -34.33 22.73 -13.70
C PRO A 18 -34.64 24.21 -13.56
N ALA A 19 -34.15 24.87 -12.51
CA ALA A 19 -34.33 26.29 -12.26
C ALA A 19 -33.36 27.18 -13.04
N LYS A 20 -32.27 26.57 -13.55
CA LYS A 20 -31.23 27.28 -14.33
C LYS A 20 -30.85 26.48 -15.58
N PRO A 21 -31.62 26.56 -16.66
CA PRO A 21 -31.45 25.69 -17.85
C PRO A 21 -30.08 25.73 -18.53
N ARG A 22 -29.24 26.71 -18.19
CA ARG A 22 -27.89 26.86 -18.71
C ARG A 22 -26.80 26.42 -17.74
N ALA A 23 -27.16 26.05 -16.50
CA ALA A 23 -26.22 25.50 -15.53
C ALA A 23 -26.12 23.98 -15.71
N ILE A 24 -24.92 23.52 -16.07
CA ILE A 24 -24.58 22.10 -16.16
C ILE A 24 -23.51 21.85 -15.12
N ASP A 25 -23.82 21.09 -14.09
CA ASP A 25 -22.84 20.60 -13.12
C ASP A 25 -22.27 19.29 -13.64
N ILE A 26 -20.96 19.25 -13.84
CA ILE A 26 -20.25 18.02 -14.18
C ILE A 26 -20.08 17.25 -12.89
N LEU A 27 -20.76 16.12 -12.77
CA LEU A 27 -20.63 15.19 -11.67
C LEU A 27 -19.42 14.25 -11.95
N GLU A 28 -18.28 14.83 -12.32
CA GLU A 28 -17.04 14.06 -12.31
C GLU A 28 -16.71 13.72 -10.86
N ASP A 29 -16.73 12.44 -10.57
CA ASP A 29 -16.14 11.91 -9.35
C ASP A 29 -14.64 12.09 -9.47
N LYS A 30 -14.14 13.21 -8.94
CA LYS A 30 -12.70 13.52 -8.94
C LYS A 30 -12.06 12.87 -7.72
N PRO A 31 -11.48 11.68 -7.87
CA PRO A 31 -10.91 10.94 -6.75
C PRO A 31 -9.86 11.72 -5.97
N TRP A 32 -9.20 12.69 -6.64
CA TRP A 32 -8.22 13.57 -6.03
C TRP A 32 -8.81 14.67 -5.14
N GLU A 33 -10.10 14.93 -5.23
CA GLU A 33 -10.81 15.89 -4.34
C GLU A 33 -11.32 15.22 -3.06
N ARG A 34 -11.36 13.89 -3.02
CA ARG A 34 -11.73 13.13 -1.83
C ARG A 34 -10.49 12.75 -1.04
N ASN A 35 -10.54 13.01 0.25
CA ASN A 35 -9.53 12.53 1.17
C ASN A 35 -9.98 11.23 1.83
N VAL A 36 -9.05 10.31 1.98
CA VAL A 36 -9.22 9.07 2.72
C VAL A 36 -8.28 9.05 3.93
N SER A 37 -8.73 8.45 4.99
CA SER A 37 -7.93 8.26 6.20
C SER A 37 -7.02 7.06 6.04
N VAL A 38 -5.72 7.26 6.24
CA VAL A 38 -4.69 6.22 6.14
C VAL A 38 -4.01 6.09 7.49
N PRO A 39 -4.09 4.93 8.15
CA PRO A 39 -3.47 4.72 9.44
C PRO A 39 -1.94 4.58 9.32
N LEU A 40 -1.22 5.19 10.27
CA LEU A 40 0.20 4.92 10.53
C LEU A 40 0.30 3.76 11.51
N VAL A 41 0.90 2.67 11.08
CA VAL A 41 1.21 1.52 11.92
C VAL A 41 2.57 1.74 12.55
N GLY A 42 2.65 1.74 13.86
CA GLY A 42 3.89 1.92 14.59
C GLY A 42 4.56 0.60 14.95
N VAL A 43 4.04 -0.08 15.95
CA VAL A 43 4.54 -1.37 16.38
C VAL A 43 3.61 -2.47 15.89
N VAL A 44 4.16 -3.47 15.25
CA VAL A 44 3.40 -4.66 14.85
C VAL A 44 3.52 -5.70 15.96
N THR A 45 2.37 -6.10 16.51
CA THR A 45 2.31 -7.14 17.55
C THR A 45 1.98 -8.48 16.91
N ALA A 46 2.80 -9.48 17.17
CA ALA A 46 2.58 -10.83 16.66
C ALA A 46 1.21 -11.39 17.13
N GLY A 47 0.50 -12.05 16.22
CA GLY A 47 -0.81 -12.64 16.48
C GLY A 47 -2.00 -11.66 16.49
N ILE A 48 -1.75 -10.36 16.31
CA ILE A 48 -2.77 -9.33 16.20
C ILE A 48 -2.82 -8.83 14.75
N PRO A 49 -4.01 -8.60 14.16
CA PRO A 49 -4.10 -8.02 12.81
C PRO A 49 -3.33 -6.70 12.72
N ILE A 50 -2.59 -6.48 11.64
CA ILE A 50 -1.72 -5.30 11.50
C ILE A 50 -2.46 -3.97 11.65
N LEU A 51 -3.71 -3.91 11.26
CA LEU A 51 -4.58 -2.72 11.38
C LEU A 51 -5.44 -2.72 12.65
N ALA A 52 -5.09 -3.54 13.66
CA ALA A 52 -5.72 -3.44 14.97
C ALA A 52 -5.41 -2.09 15.63
N GLU A 53 -6.32 -1.58 16.43
CA GLU A 53 -6.17 -0.26 17.07
C GLU A 53 -4.88 -0.13 17.88
N GLU A 54 -4.43 -1.22 18.50
CA GLU A 54 -3.20 -1.27 19.30
C GLU A 54 -1.94 -1.00 18.49
N ASN A 55 -1.98 -1.25 17.17
CA ASN A 55 -0.84 -1.05 16.27
C ASN A 55 -0.86 0.34 15.60
N ILE A 56 -1.95 1.08 15.70
CA ILE A 56 -2.11 2.38 15.03
C ILE A 56 -1.60 3.50 15.94
N GLU A 57 -0.60 4.24 15.47
CA GLU A 57 -0.04 5.40 16.18
C GLU A 57 -0.73 6.71 15.80
N ASP A 58 -1.11 6.85 14.52
CA ASP A 58 -1.69 8.08 13.98
C ASP A 58 -2.54 7.78 12.75
N VAL A 59 -3.28 8.77 12.27
CA VAL A 59 -4.09 8.67 11.05
C VAL A 59 -3.87 9.92 10.21
N PHE A 60 -3.47 9.72 8.95
CA PHE A 60 -3.25 10.80 8.00
C PHE A 60 -4.37 10.89 6.97
N SER A 61 -4.63 12.10 6.49
CA SER A 61 -5.60 12.36 5.43
C SER A 61 -4.87 12.51 4.10
N PHE A 62 -5.19 11.66 3.12
CA PHE A 62 -4.59 11.68 1.78
C PHE A 62 -5.61 11.76 0.68
N PRO A 63 -5.28 12.43 -0.45
CA PRO A 63 -6.12 12.38 -1.64
C PRO A 63 -6.28 10.93 -2.13
N GLN A 64 -7.52 10.51 -2.31
CA GLN A 64 -7.86 9.16 -2.75
C GLN A 64 -7.22 8.80 -4.11
N GLY A 65 -7.06 9.80 -4.99
CA GLY A 65 -6.43 9.60 -6.30
C GLY A 65 -4.98 9.13 -6.24
N LEU A 66 -4.26 9.39 -5.13
CA LEU A 66 -2.88 8.92 -4.93
C LEU A 66 -2.82 7.46 -4.46
N ILE A 67 -3.89 6.95 -3.86
CA ILE A 67 -3.89 5.66 -3.15
C ILE A 67 -4.71 4.61 -3.91
N GLY A 68 -5.64 5.04 -4.77
CA GLY A 68 -6.59 4.17 -5.46
C GLY A 68 -7.89 3.95 -4.67
N THR A 69 -8.94 3.54 -5.37
CA THR A 69 -10.31 3.53 -4.84
C THR A 69 -10.69 2.30 -4.04
N HIS A 70 -9.97 1.19 -4.18
CA HIS A 70 -10.40 -0.13 -3.67
C HIS A 70 -9.39 -0.83 -2.78
N SER A 71 -8.33 -0.16 -2.38
CA SER A 71 -7.25 -0.80 -1.64
C SER A 71 -7.24 -0.38 -0.18
N LYS A 72 -7.13 -1.34 0.72
CA LYS A 72 -6.76 -1.06 2.10
C LYS A 72 -5.28 -0.68 2.12
N VAL A 73 -5.00 0.56 2.45
CA VAL A 73 -3.64 1.10 2.51
C VAL A 73 -3.34 1.56 3.93
N PHE A 74 -2.15 1.30 4.38
CA PHE A 74 -1.60 1.84 5.63
C PHE A 74 -0.19 2.37 5.41
N VAL A 75 0.28 3.18 6.35
CA VAL A 75 1.64 3.73 6.37
C VAL A 75 2.46 2.99 7.41
N LEU A 76 3.68 2.64 7.08
CA LEU A 76 4.64 2.05 7.98
C LEU A 76 5.91 2.90 8.02
N ARG A 77 6.45 3.14 9.23
CA ARG A 77 7.76 3.77 9.40
C ARG A 77 8.85 2.72 9.29
N VAL A 78 9.77 2.93 8.37
CA VAL A 78 10.89 2.02 8.14
C VAL A 78 11.98 2.24 9.19
N LYS A 79 12.54 1.14 9.69
CA LYS A 79 13.72 1.13 10.55
C LYS A 79 14.87 0.39 9.87
N GLY A 80 16.06 0.96 9.98
CA GLY A 80 17.27 0.37 9.42
C GLY A 80 17.54 0.75 7.97
N ARG A 81 18.56 0.17 7.38
CA ARG A 81 19.13 0.55 6.08
C ARG A 81 19.12 -0.59 5.06
N SER A 82 18.32 -1.61 5.28
CA SER A 82 18.30 -2.80 4.42
C SER A 82 17.75 -2.54 3.02
N MET A 83 17.11 -1.40 2.78
CA MET A 83 16.49 -1.01 1.50
C MET A 83 17.03 0.32 0.96
N ILE A 84 18.22 0.72 1.39
CA ILE A 84 18.78 2.04 1.07
C ILE A 84 19.06 2.23 -0.42
N ASN A 85 19.44 1.18 -1.15
CA ASN A 85 19.66 1.25 -2.59
C ASN A 85 18.37 1.37 -3.40
N ALA A 86 17.23 0.96 -2.82
CA ALA A 86 15.91 1.23 -3.39
C ALA A 86 15.42 2.66 -3.10
N GLY A 87 16.20 3.47 -2.37
CA GLY A 87 15.83 4.82 -1.99
C GLY A 87 14.94 4.90 -0.74
N ILE A 88 14.84 3.82 0.03
CA ILE A 88 14.10 3.78 1.30
C ILE A 88 15.12 3.83 2.45
N HIS A 89 15.05 4.91 3.24
CA HIS A 89 15.99 5.20 4.31
C HIS A 89 15.39 4.94 5.69
N ASP A 90 16.24 4.87 6.69
CA ASP A 90 15.80 4.79 8.09
C ASP A 90 14.93 5.99 8.46
N GLY A 91 13.77 5.72 9.04
CA GLY A 91 12.79 6.74 9.41
C GLY A 91 11.81 7.14 8.30
N ASP A 92 11.99 6.66 7.08
CA ASP A 92 11.07 6.93 5.97
C ASP A 92 9.70 6.30 6.21
N PHE A 93 8.68 6.91 5.61
CA PHE A 93 7.33 6.35 5.55
C PHE A 93 7.11 5.65 4.23
N VAL A 94 6.56 4.43 4.28
CA VAL A 94 6.14 3.67 3.12
C VAL A 94 4.64 3.43 3.16
N PHE A 95 3.99 3.60 2.02
CA PHE A 95 2.58 3.29 1.83
C PHE A 95 2.46 1.84 1.37
N VAL A 96 1.69 1.07 2.09
CA VAL A 96 1.56 -0.37 1.89
C VAL A 96 0.13 -0.70 1.53
N LYS A 97 -0.07 -1.28 0.37
CA LYS A 97 -1.34 -1.87 -0.03
C LYS A 97 -1.44 -3.26 0.60
N GLN A 98 -2.45 -3.47 1.43
CA GLN A 98 -2.68 -4.76 2.07
C GLN A 98 -3.05 -5.81 1.03
N GLN A 99 -2.24 -6.85 0.92
CA GLN A 99 -2.45 -8.00 0.05
C GLN A 99 -1.59 -9.18 0.51
N GLU A 100 -2.01 -10.39 0.20
CA GLU A 100 -1.35 -11.64 0.61
C GLU A 100 -0.46 -12.23 -0.49
N THR A 101 -0.39 -11.58 -1.65
CA THR A 101 0.40 -12.02 -2.80
C THR A 101 1.31 -10.91 -3.29
N ALA A 102 2.40 -11.29 -3.95
CA ALA A 102 3.33 -10.36 -4.59
C ALA A 102 3.97 -11.00 -5.81
N ASP A 103 4.41 -10.15 -6.73
CA ASP A 103 5.21 -10.56 -7.88
C ASP A 103 6.71 -10.46 -7.57
N ASN A 104 7.51 -11.17 -8.35
CA ASN A 104 8.96 -11.10 -8.22
C ASN A 104 9.46 -9.67 -8.39
N ASN A 105 10.37 -9.28 -7.50
CA ASN A 105 10.97 -7.95 -7.41
C ASN A 105 10.05 -6.86 -6.81
N ASP A 106 8.85 -7.19 -6.37
CA ASP A 106 8.04 -6.26 -5.59
C ASP A 106 8.72 -5.95 -4.25
N ILE A 107 8.59 -4.70 -3.79
CA ILE A 107 8.94 -4.33 -2.41
C ILE A 107 7.73 -4.63 -1.54
N VAL A 108 7.92 -5.45 -0.53
CA VAL A 108 6.83 -5.94 0.31
C VAL A 108 7.10 -5.72 1.78
N VAL A 109 6.04 -5.76 2.57
CA VAL A 109 6.10 -5.89 4.02
C VAL A 109 5.68 -7.31 4.36
N ALA A 110 6.50 -8.00 5.14
CA ALA A 110 6.22 -9.32 5.66
C ALA A 110 6.46 -9.37 7.16
N LEU A 111 5.71 -10.22 7.86
CA LEU A 111 6.01 -10.65 9.21
C LEU A 111 6.80 -11.94 9.10
N VAL A 112 7.88 -12.02 9.84
CA VAL A 112 8.83 -13.15 9.81
C VAL A 112 9.10 -13.65 11.22
N ASP A 113 9.37 -14.94 11.34
CA ASP A 113 9.80 -15.67 12.55
C ASP A 113 9.14 -15.23 13.87
N ASP A 114 9.62 -14.16 14.46
CA ASP A 114 9.15 -13.62 15.75
C ASP A 114 7.92 -12.70 15.63
N GLY A 115 7.34 -12.59 14.43
CA GLY A 115 6.27 -11.65 14.12
C GLY A 115 6.73 -10.22 13.88
N SER A 116 8.03 -9.98 13.73
CA SER A 116 8.56 -8.68 13.37
C SER A 116 8.26 -8.33 11.91
N ALA A 117 7.92 -7.06 11.66
CA ALA A 117 7.71 -6.56 10.30
C ALA A 117 9.04 -6.24 9.63
N THR A 118 9.21 -6.69 8.39
CA THR A 118 10.37 -6.37 7.55
C THR A 118 9.94 -5.87 6.19
N VAL A 119 10.73 -4.95 5.62
CA VAL A 119 10.56 -4.43 4.24
C VAL A 119 11.69 -4.98 3.40
N LYS A 120 11.37 -5.71 2.35
CA LYS A 120 12.34 -6.38 1.47
C LYS A 120 11.82 -6.49 0.04
N ARG A 121 12.70 -6.83 -0.90
CA ARG A 121 12.29 -7.30 -2.22
C ARG A 121 11.87 -8.76 -2.15
N PHE A 122 10.72 -9.06 -2.71
CA PHE A 122 10.16 -10.41 -2.74
C PHE A 122 10.57 -11.14 -4.01
N PHE A 123 10.93 -12.42 -3.88
CA PHE A 123 11.13 -13.34 -4.98
C PHE A 123 10.52 -14.69 -4.64
N ASN A 124 9.78 -15.24 -5.60
CA ASN A 124 9.28 -16.60 -5.54
C ASN A 124 10.18 -17.46 -6.45
N ASP A 125 11.09 -18.23 -5.86
CA ASP A 125 11.95 -19.16 -6.56
C ASP A 125 11.25 -20.54 -6.65
N LYS A 126 10.58 -20.75 -7.75
CA LYS A 126 9.84 -21.98 -8.03
C LYS A 126 10.74 -23.19 -8.25
N GLU A 127 11.97 -22.97 -8.71
CA GLU A 127 12.93 -24.03 -8.97
C GLU A 127 13.41 -24.67 -7.66
N HIS A 128 13.73 -23.82 -6.68
CA HIS A 128 14.15 -24.26 -5.35
C HIS A 128 13.00 -24.42 -4.35
N GLN A 129 11.78 -24.04 -4.75
CA GLN A 129 10.59 -24.04 -3.88
C GLN A 129 10.78 -23.15 -2.64
N GLU A 130 11.23 -21.92 -2.86
CA GLU A 130 11.56 -20.98 -1.79
C GLU A 130 10.93 -19.60 -2.03
N PHE A 131 10.56 -18.94 -0.94
CA PHE A 131 10.29 -17.51 -0.90
C PHE A 131 11.51 -16.79 -0.36
N ILE A 132 11.99 -15.80 -1.11
CA ILE A 132 13.19 -15.03 -0.77
C ILE A 132 12.81 -13.58 -0.54
N PHE A 133 13.18 -13.05 0.62
CA PHE A 133 13.07 -11.65 0.98
C PHE A 133 14.46 -11.03 1.00
N ARG A 134 14.77 -10.30 -0.04
CA ARG A 134 16.12 -9.79 -0.31
C ARG A 134 16.24 -8.34 0.12
N PRO A 135 17.27 -7.98 0.91
CA PRO A 135 17.62 -6.58 1.14
C PRO A 135 18.11 -5.93 -0.16
N ASP A 136 17.90 -4.63 -0.28
CA ASP A 136 18.43 -3.80 -1.36
C ASP A 136 19.41 -2.78 -0.76
N SER A 137 20.56 -3.27 -0.35
CA SER A 137 21.59 -2.51 0.36
C SER A 137 22.97 -3.01 -0.04
N SER A 138 23.93 -2.09 -0.10
CA SER A 138 25.35 -2.41 -0.29
C SER A 138 26.03 -2.91 0.98
N ASP A 139 25.34 -2.81 2.13
CA ASP A 139 25.82 -3.33 3.40
C ASP A 139 25.63 -4.85 3.47
N MET A 140 26.75 -5.55 3.42
CA MET A 140 26.82 -7.02 3.40
C MET A 140 26.40 -7.67 4.72
N SER A 141 26.12 -6.90 5.77
CA SER A 141 25.57 -7.43 7.01
C SER A 141 24.10 -7.85 6.87
N TYR A 142 23.37 -7.22 5.94
CA TYR A 142 22.01 -7.63 5.59
C TYR A 142 22.05 -8.86 4.68
N ARG A 143 21.28 -9.88 5.02
CA ARG A 143 21.20 -11.15 4.30
C ARG A 143 19.79 -11.39 3.77
N ASP A 144 19.68 -12.25 2.76
CA ASP A 144 18.41 -12.78 2.32
C ASP A 144 17.74 -13.54 3.47
N ILE A 145 16.44 -13.36 3.62
CA ILE A 145 15.58 -14.18 4.49
C ILE A 145 14.89 -15.17 3.56
N VAL A 146 15.08 -16.47 3.79
CA VAL A 146 14.61 -17.53 2.90
C VAL A 146 13.69 -18.45 3.67
N PHE A 147 12.51 -18.71 3.11
CA PHE A 147 11.55 -19.68 3.61
C PHE A 147 11.31 -20.75 2.54
N SER A 148 11.48 -22.01 2.89
CA SER A 148 11.03 -23.12 2.05
C SER A 148 9.50 -23.18 2.02
N TYR A 149 8.91 -23.62 0.92
CA TYR A 149 7.45 -23.82 0.83
C TYR A 149 6.91 -24.77 1.89
N ASP A 150 7.72 -25.74 2.29
CA ASP A 150 7.36 -26.73 3.32
C ASP A 150 7.49 -26.18 4.75
N ASN A 151 8.12 -25.03 4.93
CA ASN A 151 8.39 -24.42 6.25
C ASN A 151 8.22 -22.89 6.17
N CYS A 152 7.01 -22.46 5.94
CA CYS A 152 6.64 -21.04 5.87
C CYS A 152 5.47 -20.68 6.81
N GLU A 153 5.27 -21.45 7.87
CA GLU A 153 4.18 -21.26 8.83
C GLU A 153 4.30 -19.92 9.57
N ASP A 154 5.53 -19.47 9.82
CA ASP A 154 5.83 -18.22 10.50
C ASP A 154 5.99 -17.03 9.56
N LEU A 155 5.70 -17.22 8.26
CA LEU A 155 5.74 -16.18 7.25
C LEU A 155 4.33 -15.67 6.95
N GLN A 156 4.13 -14.37 7.09
CA GLN A 156 2.93 -13.69 6.63
C GLN A 156 3.28 -12.53 5.72
N LEU A 157 2.88 -12.59 4.45
CA LEU A 157 2.93 -11.43 3.57
C LEU A 157 1.80 -10.48 3.94
N VAL A 158 2.15 -9.24 4.30
CA VAL A 158 1.20 -8.24 4.78
C VAL A 158 0.74 -7.34 3.65
N GLY A 159 1.64 -6.97 2.77
CA GLY A 159 1.29 -6.11 1.65
C GLY A 159 2.47 -5.70 0.78
N LYS A 160 2.13 -4.98 -0.27
CA LYS A 160 3.07 -4.41 -1.24
C LYS A 160 3.26 -2.93 -0.99
N VAL A 161 4.52 -2.49 -0.99
CA VAL A 161 4.86 -1.06 -0.96
C VAL A 161 4.49 -0.44 -2.31
N VAL A 162 3.58 0.54 -2.30
CA VAL A 162 3.08 1.21 -3.50
C VAL A 162 3.59 2.63 -3.65
N MET A 163 4.03 3.25 -2.55
CA MET A 163 4.59 4.59 -2.55
C MET A 163 5.55 4.76 -1.37
N TYR A 164 6.64 5.48 -1.58
CA TYR A 164 7.63 5.86 -0.56
C TYR A 164 8.26 7.21 -0.93
N ASN A 165 9.15 7.71 -0.08
CA ASN A 165 9.73 9.05 -0.20
C ASN A 165 8.69 10.19 -0.11
N VAL A 166 7.66 9.99 0.69
CA VAL A 166 6.64 10.99 0.98
C VAL A 166 7.00 11.71 2.28
N THR A 167 7.02 13.03 2.23
CA THR A 167 7.11 13.87 3.43
C THR A 167 5.72 14.05 4.00
N LEU A 168 5.55 13.62 5.22
CA LEU A 168 4.29 13.77 5.97
C LEU A 168 4.32 15.03 6.83
#